data_51c524635fb636615a42d035c1f41b37
#
_entry.id   51c524635fb636615a42d035c1f41b37
#
_cell.length_a   1.000
_cell.length_b   1.000
_cell.length_c   1.000
_cell.angle_alpha   90.00
_cell.angle_beta   90.00
_cell.angle_gamma   90.00
#
_symmetry.space_group_name_H-M   'P 1'
#
loop_
_entity.id
_entity.type
_entity.pdbx_description
1 polymer ?
#
loop_
_entity_poly.entity_id
_entity_poly.type
_entity_poly.pdbx_seq_one_letter_code
_entity_poly.pdbx_strand_id
1 'polypeptide(L)'
;MSIRKNLTYNTKLDQLDGYQDHAAQGRTQEIASHALTFMAIGVRKAWKQPIAFYFSGDCVTADRLAVLIKEVLSTCFGAGLEVIGVVCDLDGVNLRAINLLGSSKDRPFFDHEGHEIVTILDPPHLLKCFRNNFLKHNVQFVQDVQIEGQRRIGVAKWSHIEEFYNIDKTNPNFVFAPALTQQHLQPNGKQKMKVRLAAQVLSHSVAAGLLAKVAQNELPQDAVGTATLVSNLDKLFDAMNGDTPDRKRGKQYLTNMSSTSPHLDFFNEMRVFFTEMKFLGARSKPPSQDGWLRTMNAIERIFKNLKKYQINTLCVRRLNQDPLENCFGCIRSNCGCNPNPTSVQFIAALKTSIITNLINNNKNRNCLDDNNDILNNFKVFLHKGEQTTNDASSSTPFPAEISIEGVEELDIPQCSGEMQACAYVCGFIAKHMAINCAQCKTIMLADPNTEVCHLFTSFKEYDDVKCSLKYIQPSFCEMVENA
;
A
#
# COMPACT_ATOMS: atom_id res chain seq x y z
N MET A 1 -2.93 -4.31 -19.98
CA MET A 1 -1.64 -5.01 -20.30
C MET A 1 -1.26 -4.75 -21.75
N SER A 2 0.00 -4.36 -22.05
CA SER A 2 0.47 -4.26 -23.44
C SER A 2 0.60 -5.64 -24.07
N ILE A 3 0.20 -5.75 -25.35
CA ILE A 3 0.35 -6.94 -26.19
C ILE A 3 1.04 -6.54 -27.49
N ARG A 4 1.67 -7.51 -28.15
CA ARG A 4 2.34 -7.31 -29.45
C ARG A 4 1.30 -7.28 -30.57
N LYS A 5 1.34 -6.23 -31.41
CA LYS A 5 0.54 -6.15 -32.63
C LYS A 5 0.82 -7.35 -33.53
N ASN A 6 -0.19 -8.16 -33.78
CA ASN A 6 -0.08 -9.34 -34.63
C ASN A 6 -1.46 -9.79 -35.09
N LEU A 7 -1.58 -10.17 -36.35
CA LEU A 7 -2.76 -10.81 -36.91
C LEU A 7 -2.47 -12.30 -37.10
N THR A 8 -3.40 -13.14 -36.68
CA THR A 8 -3.30 -14.60 -36.81
C THR A 8 -4.58 -15.12 -37.39
N TYR A 9 -4.48 -15.92 -38.46
CA TYR A 9 -5.66 -16.58 -39.02
C TYR A 9 -6.10 -17.76 -38.16
N ASN A 10 -7.35 -17.72 -37.71
CA ASN A 10 -7.97 -18.74 -36.89
C ASN A 10 -8.78 -19.67 -37.81
N THR A 11 -8.19 -20.83 -38.14
CA THR A 11 -8.80 -21.80 -39.04
C THR A 11 -10.10 -22.42 -38.53
N LYS A 12 -10.33 -22.45 -37.20
CA LYS A 12 -11.54 -23.00 -36.59
C LYS A 12 -12.75 -22.08 -36.72
N LEU A 13 -12.52 -20.77 -36.65
CA LEU A 13 -13.55 -19.75 -36.67
C LEU A 13 -13.61 -19.01 -38.01
N ASP A 14 -12.72 -19.36 -38.95
CA ASP A 14 -12.55 -18.73 -40.26
C ASP A 14 -12.49 -17.20 -40.16
N GLN A 15 -11.62 -16.70 -39.24
CA GLN A 15 -11.48 -15.29 -38.97
C GLN A 15 -10.02 -14.90 -38.65
N LEU A 16 -9.73 -13.60 -38.83
CA LEU A 16 -8.45 -13.02 -38.38
C LEU A 16 -8.58 -12.57 -36.92
N ASP A 17 -7.77 -13.15 -36.03
CA ASP A 17 -7.62 -12.74 -34.64
C ASP A 17 -6.50 -11.69 -34.53
N GLY A 18 -6.65 -10.72 -33.62
CA GLY A 18 -5.67 -9.69 -33.34
C GLY A 18 -6.14 -8.27 -33.65
N TYR A 19 -7.35 -8.10 -34.09
CA TYR A 19 -7.99 -6.80 -34.20
C TYR A 19 -8.54 -6.30 -32.87
N GLN A 20 -8.78 -4.97 -32.78
CA GLN A 20 -9.54 -4.38 -31.70
C GLN A 20 -10.92 -5.02 -31.62
N ASP A 21 -11.30 -5.42 -30.39
CA ASP A 21 -12.57 -6.08 -30.13
C ASP A 21 -13.10 -5.67 -28.73
N HIS A 22 -14.23 -4.96 -28.76
CA HIS A 22 -14.95 -4.52 -27.57
C HIS A 22 -16.27 -5.27 -27.40
N ALA A 23 -16.34 -6.52 -27.85
CA ALA A 23 -17.51 -7.40 -27.76
C ALA A 23 -18.78 -6.73 -28.32
N ALA A 24 -19.83 -6.53 -27.50
CA ALA A 24 -21.10 -5.90 -27.90
C ALA A 24 -20.90 -4.48 -28.48
N GLN A 25 -19.81 -3.79 -28.10
CA GLN A 25 -19.50 -2.45 -28.61
C GLN A 25 -18.79 -2.43 -29.98
N GLY A 26 -18.59 -3.60 -30.56
CA GLY A 26 -18.11 -3.79 -31.92
C GLY A 26 -16.62 -4.07 -32.04
N ARG A 27 -16.26 -4.57 -33.21
CA ARG A 27 -14.90 -4.90 -33.66
C ARG A 27 -14.50 -3.94 -34.77
N THR A 28 -13.23 -3.52 -34.80
CA THR A 28 -12.68 -2.64 -35.81
C THR A 28 -11.51 -3.32 -36.53
N GLN A 29 -11.02 -2.72 -37.63
CA GLN A 29 -9.85 -3.22 -38.37
C GLN A 29 -8.51 -2.70 -37.78
N GLU A 30 -8.54 -2.03 -36.64
CA GLU A 30 -7.34 -1.60 -35.95
C GLU A 30 -6.67 -2.78 -35.25
N ILE A 31 -5.34 -2.92 -35.42
CA ILE A 31 -4.59 -4.04 -34.82
C ILE A 31 -4.42 -3.78 -33.32
N ALA A 32 -4.82 -4.73 -32.50
CA ALA A 32 -4.76 -4.64 -31.04
C ALA A 32 -3.30 -4.54 -30.53
N SER A 33 -3.08 -3.61 -29.62
CA SER A 33 -1.82 -3.40 -28.90
C SER A 33 -1.97 -3.50 -27.38
N HIS A 34 -3.20 -3.52 -26.88
CA HIS A 34 -3.52 -3.57 -25.46
C HIS A 34 -4.65 -4.56 -25.16
N ALA A 35 -4.56 -5.22 -24.02
CA ALA A 35 -5.63 -6.01 -23.43
C ALA A 35 -6.11 -5.32 -22.14
N LEU A 36 -7.36 -4.83 -22.14
CA LEU A 36 -8.09 -4.38 -20.96
C LEU A 36 -8.71 -5.62 -20.31
N THR A 37 -8.53 -5.80 -19.01
CA THR A 37 -9.03 -6.98 -18.30
C THR A 37 -9.75 -6.57 -17.03
N PHE A 38 -10.91 -7.17 -16.79
CA PHE A 38 -11.67 -7.02 -15.57
C PHE A 38 -11.56 -8.29 -14.73
N MET A 39 -11.35 -8.09 -13.43
CA MET A 39 -11.24 -9.17 -12.46
C MET A 39 -12.16 -8.90 -11.27
N ALA A 40 -12.99 -9.86 -10.90
CA ALA A 40 -13.77 -9.83 -9.68
C ALA A 40 -12.96 -10.39 -8.51
N ILE A 41 -13.07 -9.75 -7.34
CA ILE A 41 -12.37 -10.12 -6.10
C ILE A 41 -13.39 -10.16 -4.97
N GLY A 42 -13.35 -11.23 -4.18
CA GLY A 42 -14.23 -11.38 -3.02
C GLY A 42 -13.79 -10.53 -1.83
N VAL A 43 -14.69 -9.67 -1.33
CA VAL A 43 -14.41 -8.85 -0.15
C VAL A 43 -14.52 -9.67 1.14
N ARG A 44 -15.54 -10.52 1.27
CA ARG A 44 -15.75 -11.37 2.45
C ARG A 44 -14.85 -12.60 2.47
N LYS A 45 -14.74 -13.29 1.32
CA LYS A 45 -13.91 -14.49 1.17
C LYS A 45 -12.76 -14.21 0.22
N ALA A 46 -11.62 -14.87 0.45
CA ALA A 46 -10.45 -14.75 -0.42
C ALA A 46 -10.66 -15.56 -1.71
N TRP A 47 -11.14 -14.90 -2.76
CA TRP A 47 -11.23 -15.44 -4.10
C TRP A 47 -11.05 -14.34 -5.14
N LYS A 48 -10.62 -14.71 -6.33
CA LYS A 48 -10.50 -13.82 -7.49
C LYS A 48 -10.87 -14.58 -8.76
N GLN A 49 -11.43 -13.86 -9.75
CA GLN A 49 -11.81 -14.43 -11.03
C GLN A 49 -11.69 -13.38 -12.13
N PRO A 50 -10.87 -13.61 -13.18
CA PRO A 50 -10.97 -12.84 -14.41
C PRO A 50 -12.37 -13.05 -15.02
N ILE A 51 -13.10 -11.96 -15.32
CA ILE A 51 -14.50 -11.99 -15.76
C ILE A 51 -14.69 -11.50 -17.18
N ALA A 52 -13.87 -10.52 -17.61
CA ALA A 52 -13.93 -10.00 -18.96
C ALA A 52 -12.56 -9.50 -19.42
N PHE A 53 -12.35 -9.53 -20.72
CA PHE A 53 -11.21 -8.85 -21.36
C PHE A 53 -11.65 -8.30 -22.72
N TYR A 54 -10.98 -7.21 -23.13
CA TYR A 54 -11.21 -6.54 -24.40
C TYR A 54 -9.87 -6.18 -25.03
N PHE A 55 -9.81 -6.19 -26.37
CA PHE A 55 -8.61 -5.79 -27.09
C PHE A 55 -8.78 -4.40 -27.70
N SER A 56 -7.81 -3.52 -27.56
CA SER A 56 -7.81 -2.19 -28.16
C SER A 56 -6.55 -1.95 -28.98
N GLY A 57 -6.70 -1.17 -30.05
CA GLY A 57 -5.61 -0.76 -30.93
C GLY A 57 -4.62 0.16 -30.23
N ASP A 58 -5.16 1.14 -29.52
CA ASP A 58 -4.47 2.03 -28.61
C ASP A 58 -5.14 1.98 -27.22
N CYS A 59 -4.92 2.99 -26.38
CA CYS A 59 -5.66 3.10 -25.12
C CYS A 59 -7.16 3.28 -25.42
N VAL A 60 -7.99 2.55 -24.66
CA VAL A 60 -9.46 2.73 -24.70
C VAL A 60 -9.78 4.18 -24.31
N THR A 61 -10.71 4.83 -25.01
CA THR A 61 -11.16 6.17 -24.63
C THR A 61 -11.96 6.14 -23.33
N ALA A 62 -11.96 7.24 -22.58
CA ALA A 62 -12.67 7.32 -21.30
C ALA A 62 -14.17 7.03 -21.43
N ASP A 63 -14.81 7.54 -22.49
CA ASP A 63 -16.23 7.33 -22.78
C ASP A 63 -16.53 5.83 -23.04
N ARG A 64 -15.66 5.19 -23.83
CA ARG A 64 -15.77 3.75 -24.11
C ARG A 64 -15.54 2.92 -22.83
N LEU A 65 -14.55 3.28 -22.05
CA LEU A 65 -14.27 2.59 -20.79
C LEU A 65 -15.44 2.68 -19.81
N ALA A 66 -16.09 3.85 -19.72
CA ALA A 66 -17.28 4.03 -18.90
C ALA A 66 -18.45 3.11 -19.33
N VAL A 67 -18.63 2.91 -20.64
CA VAL A 67 -19.62 1.97 -21.18
C VAL A 67 -19.26 0.52 -20.83
N LEU A 68 -17.99 0.13 -21.05
CA LEU A 68 -17.52 -1.24 -20.73
C LEU A 68 -17.64 -1.55 -19.24
N ILE A 69 -17.35 -0.57 -18.35
CA ILE A 69 -17.55 -0.74 -16.90
C ILE A 69 -19.02 -1.05 -16.60
N LYS A 70 -19.97 -0.30 -17.16
CA LYS A 70 -21.41 -0.55 -16.94
C LYS A 70 -21.84 -1.92 -17.47
N GLU A 71 -21.38 -2.30 -18.65
CA GLU A 71 -21.69 -3.60 -19.26
C GLU A 71 -21.20 -4.77 -18.39
N VAL A 72 -19.97 -4.67 -17.89
CA VAL A 72 -19.40 -5.68 -16.99
C VAL A 72 -20.16 -5.74 -15.66
N LEU A 73 -20.55 -4.58 -15.09
CA LEU A 73 -21.34 -4.52 -13.87
C LEU A 73 -22.71 -5.18 -14.06
N SER A 74 -23.46 -4.85 -15.14
CA SER A 74 -24.75 -5.46 -15.45
C SER A 74 -24.63 -6.97 -15.62
N THR A 75 -23.56 -7.45 -16.28
CA THR A 75 -23.27 -8.88 -16.43
C THR A 75 -23.01 -9.55 -15.07
N CYS A 76 -22.28 -8.88 -14.17
CA CYS A 76 -22.03 -9.38 -12.81
C CYS A 76 -23.34 -9.48 -12.02
N PHE A 77 -24.20 -8.47 -12.08
CA PHE A 77 -25.51 -8.48 -11.42
C PHE A 77 -26.42 -9.57 -11.99
N GLY A 78 -26.45 -9.74 -13.31
CA GLY A 78 -27.17 -10.82 -13.95
C GLY A 78 -26.70 -12.22 -13.55
N ALA A 79 -25.42 -12.35 -13.17
CA ALA A 79 -24.83 -13.58 -12.62
C ALA A 79 -25.04 -13.74 -11.09
N GLY A 80 -25.75 -12.82 -10.43
CA GLY A 80 -26.02 -12.85 -8.99
C GLY A 80 -24.86 -12.37 -8.12
N LEU A 81 -23.86 -11.70 -8.71
CA LEU A 81 -22.76 -11.09 -7.95
C LEU A 81 -23.19 -9.68 -7.51
N GLU A 82 -23.02 -9.39 -6.24
CA GLU A 82 -23.23 -8.05 -5.70
C GLU A 82 -21.90 -7.27 -5.71
N VAL A 83 -21.73 -6.42 -6.71
CA VAL A 83 -20.53 -5.60 -6.86
C VAL A 83 -20.71 -4.31 -6.05
N ILE A 84 -19.78 -4.04 -5.13
CA ILE A 84 -19.80 -2.87 -4.24
C ILE A 84 -18.80 -1.79 -4.63
N GLY A 85 -17.89 -2.08 -5.54
CA GLY A 85 -16.90 -1.11 -5.98
C GLY A 85 -16.05 -1.56 -7.15
N VAL A 86 -15.37 -0.58 -7.76
CA VAL A 86 -14.43 -0.73 -8.86
C VAL A 86 -13.10 -0.11 -8.45
N VAL A 87 -12.00 -0.84 -8.67
CA VAL A 87 -10.64 -0.39 -8.40
C VAL A 87 -9.91 -0.17 -9.72
N CYS A 88 -9.26 0.95 -9.89
CA CYS A 88 -8.42 1.25 -11.04
C CYS A 88 -7.16 2.03 -10.63
N ASP A 89 -6.16 2.07 -11.50
CA ASP A 89 -4.98 2.90 -11.29
C ASP A 89 -5.26 4.39 -11.56
N LEU A 90 -4.35 5.25 -11.13
CA LEU A 90 -4.40 6.69 -11.35
C LEU A 90 -3.87 7.01 -12.76
N ASP A 91 -4.58 6.51 -13.79
CA ASP A 91 -4.38 6.93 -15.17
C ASP A 91 -5.42 7.98 -15.60
N GLY A 92 -5.04 8.86 -16.53
CA GLY A 92 -5.91 9.94 -16.98
C GLY A 92 -7.22 9.44 -17.62
N VAL A 93 -7.17 8.31 -18.33
CA VAL A 93 -8.34 7.68 -18.97
C VAL A 93 -9.25 7.10 -17.90
N ASN A 94 -8.70 6.35 -16.94
CA ASN A 94 -9.46 5.77 -15.84
C ASN A 94 -10.15 6.86 -15.01
N LEU A 95 -9.39 7.88 -14.62
CA LEU A 95 -9.93 8.99 -13.82
C LEU A 95 -11.06 9.71 -14.56
N ARG A 96 -10.89 9.96 -15.85
CA ARG A 96 -11.94 10.57 -16.68
C ARG A 96 -13.17 9.65 -16.81
N ALA A 97 -12.98 8.34 -17.01
CA ALA A 97 -14.06 7.39 -17.12
C ALA A 97 -14.92 7.32 -15.85
N ILE A 98 -14.29 7.20 -14.66
CA ILE A 98 -15.04 7.17 -13.40
C ILE A 98 -15.71 8.52 -13.08
N ASN A 99 -15.15 9.64 -13.54
CA ASN A 99 -15.80 10.95 -13.42
C ASN A 99 -17.02 11.06 -14.35
N LEU A 100 -16.96 10.52 -15.58
CA LEU A 100 -18.11 10.43 -16.51
C LEU A 100 -19.24 9.56 -15.94
N LEU A 101 -18.92 8.56 -15.13
CA LEU A 101 -19.90 7.75 -14.40
C LEU A 101 -20.58 8.51 -13.24
N GLY A 102 -20.08 9.71 -12.88
CA GLY A 102 -20.62 10.56 -11.82
C GLY A 102 -19.89 10.47 -10.49
N SER A 103 -18.76 9.74 -10.43
CA SER A 103 -17.94 9.68 -9.23
C SER A 103 -16.97 10.87 -9.15
N SER A 104 -16.75 11.39 -7.95
CA SER A 104 -15.84 12.51 -7.69
C SER A 104 -14.98 12.25 -6.44
N LYS A 105 -14.13 13.19 -6.08
CA LYS A 105 -13.32 13.12 -4.85
C LYS A 105 -14.19 13.07 -3.60
N ASP A 106 -15.23 13.91 -3.56
CA ASP A 106 -16.10 14.07 -2.39
C ASP A 106 -17.29 13.09 -2.43
N ARG A 107 -17.65 12.62 -3.63
CA ARG A 107 -18.62 11.56 -3.86
C ARG A 107 -17.92 10.40 -4.60
N PRO A 108 -17.15 9.53 -3.93
CA PRO A 108 -16.35 8.50 -4.58
C PRO A 108 -17.17 7.28 -5.01
N PHE A 109 -18.36 7.48 -5.56
CA PHE A 109 -19.24 6.44 -6.04
C PHE A 109 -20.17 6.96 -7.14
N PHE A 110 -20.78 6.05 -7.86
CA PHE A 110 -21.84 6.28 -8.83
C PHE A 110 -22.93 5.22 -8.68
N ASP A 111 -24.12 5.51 -9.20
CA ASP A 111 -25.24 4.58 -9.18
C ASP A 111 -25.39 3.87 -10.53
N HIS A 112 -25.56 2.56 -10.51
CA HIS A 112 -25.81 1.74 -11.69
C HIS A 112 -26.83 0.65 -11.37
N GLU A 113 -27.95 0.62 -12.11
CA GLU A 113 -29.06 -0.33 -11.91
C GLU A 113 -29.56 -0.41 -10.46
N GLY A 114 -29.58 0.72 -9.75
CA GLY A 114 -30.00 0.80 -8.35
C GLY A 114 -28.94 0.38 -7.34
N HIS A 115 -27.72 0.01 -7.78
CA HIS A 115 -26.59 -0.33 -6.92
C HIS A 115 -25.61 0.83 -6.83
N GLU A 116 -25.16 1.14 -5.62
CA GLU A 116 -24.09 2.11 -5.38
C GLU A 116 -22.73 1.44 -5.60
N ILE A 117 -21.96 1.93 -6.55
CA ILE A 117 -20.63 1.42 -6.91
C ILE A 117 -19.58 2.41 -6.49
N VAL A 118 -18.78 2.03 -5.50
CA VAL A 118 -17.69 2.87 -4.98
C VAL A 118 -16.47 2.77 -5.88
N THR A 119 -15.81 3.89 -6.16
CA THR A 119 -14.62 3.95 -7.00
C THR A 119 -13.37 4.19 -6.17
N ILE A 120 -12.40 3.31 -6.29
CA ILE A 120 -11.13 3.32 -5.54
C ILE A 120 -9.99 3.50 -6.52
N LEU A 121 -9.06 4.37 -6.19
CA LEU A 121 -7.77 4.45 -6.90
C LEU A 121 -6.75 3.59 -6.17
N ASP A 122 -6.00 2.78 -6.91
CA ASP A 122 -5.07 1.79 -6.40
C ASP A 122 -3.98 2.39 -5.49
N PRO A 123 -3.91 2.05 -4.18
CA PRO A 123 -2.97 2.64 -3.25
C PRO A 123 -1.49 2.43 -3.63
N PRO A 124 -1.03 1.25 -4.09
CA PRO A 124 0.30 1.06 -4.64
C PRO A 124 0.67 2.06 -5.75
N HIS A 125 -0.25 2.33 -6.67
CA HIS A 125 -0.05 3.31 -7.73
C HIS A 125 0.00 4.74 -7.19
N LEU A 126 -0.85 5.09 -6.22
CA LEU A 126 -0.84 6.39 -5.57
C LEU A 126 0.50 6.67 -4.87
N LEU A 127 1.06 5.68 -4.15
CA LEU A 127 2.36 5.79 -3.48
C LEU A 127 3.48 6.05 -4.49
N LYS A 128 3.50 5.30 -5.58
CA LYS A 128 4.46 5.47 -6.68
C LYS A 128 4.36 6.87 -7.31
N CYS A 129 3.16 7.34 -7.60
CA CYS A 129 2.91 8.66 -8.16
C CYS A 129 3.32 9.78 -7.19
N PHE A 130 3.03 9.61 -5.90
CA PHE A 130 3.46 10.55 -4.86
C PHE A 130 4.99 10.66 -4.82
N ARG A 131 5.72 9.54 -4.73
CA ARG A 131 7.17 9.50 -4.75
C ARG A 131 7.74 10.21 -5.97
N ASN A 132 7.16 9.98 -7.15
CA ASN A 132 7.63 10.59 -8.39
C ASN A 132 7.43 12.12 -8.43
N ASN A 133 6.43 12.66 -7.73
CA ASN A 133 6.24 14.10 -7.55
C ASN A 133 7.19 14.64 -6.47
N PHE A 134 7.38 13.94 -5.37
CA PHE A 134 8.29 14.33 -4.30
C PHE A 134 9.76 14.37 -4.74
N LEU A 135 10.16 13.52 -5.69
CA LEU A 135 11.46 13.61 -6.37
C LEU A 135 11.74 14.96 -7.05
N LYS A 136 10.70 15.72 -7.40
CA LYS A 136 10.80 16.94 -8.18
C LYS A 136 10.50 18.21 -7.40
N HIS A 137 9.71 18.07 -6.34
CA HIS A 137 9.13 19.19 -5.62
C HIS A 137 9.23 18.94 -4.11
N ASN A 138 9.65 19.94 -3.37
CA ASN A 138 9.53 19.91 -1.92
C ASN A 138 8.05 19.93 -1.53
N VAL A 139 7.73 19.32 -0.39
CA VAL A 139 6.35 19.20 0.09
C VAL A 139 6.19 19.97 1.38
N GLN A 140 5.33 20.97 1.36
CA GLN A 140 4.92 21.74 2.54
C GLN A 140 3.61 21.15 3.07
N PHE A 141 3.50 21.00 4.38
CA PHE A 141 2.30 20.53 5.07
C PHE A 141 2.17 21.14 6.44
N VAL A 142 0.97 21.06 7.01
CA VAL A 142 0.71 21.54 8.38
C VAL A 142 0.81 20.36 9.33
N GLN A 143 1.56 20.56 10.41
CA GLN A 143 1.66 19.66 11.54
C GLN A 143 0.88 20.25 12.69
N ASP A 144 -0.14 19.53 13.17
CA ASP A 144 -0.79 19.89 14.44
C ASP A 144 0.15 19.47 15.57
N VAL A 145 0.88 20.41 16.11
CA VAL A 145 1.64 20.21 17.34
C VAL A 145 0.66 20.49 18.48
N GLN A 146 0.36 19.46 19.28
CA GLN A 146 -0.56 19.56 20.42
C GLN A 146 -0.07 20.47 21.55
N ILE A 147 1.08 21.12 21.38
CA ILE A 147 1.61 22.09 22.32
C ILE A 147 1.07 23.48 21.93
N GLU A 148 0.20 24.06 22.75
CA GLU A 148 -0.31 25.44 22.68
C GLU A 148 -1.20 25.83 21.48
N GLY A 149 -1.82 24.88 20.76
CA GLY A 149 -2.70 25.22 19.63
C GLY A 149 -1.96 25.86 18.45
N GLN A 150 -0.65 25.81 18.40
CA GLN A 150 0.16 26.33 17.30
C GLN A 150 0.29 25.31 16.18
N ARG A 151 -0.15 25.69 14.98
CA ARG A 151 0.09 24.94 13.76
C ARG A 151 1.49 25.22 13.26
N ARG A 152 2.35 24.21 13.19
CA ARG A 152 3.68 24.31 12.61
C ARG A 152 3.65 23.91 11.14
N ILE A 153 4.35 24.67 10.31
CA ILE A 153 4.55 24.33 8.91
C ILE A 153 5.80 23.45 8.80
N GLY A 154 5.61 22.20 8.36
CA GLY A 154 6.70 21.31 8.01
C GLY A 154 7.01 21.38 6.51
N VAL A 155 8.27 21.26 6.15
CA VAL A 155 8.72 21.14 4.76
C VAL A 155 9.56 19.89 4.62
N ALA A 156 9.09 18.96 3.76
CA ALA A 156 9.85 17.78 3.39
C ALA A 156 10.65 18.06 2.11
N LYS A 157 11.90 17.62 2.09
CA LYS A 157 12.80 17.77 0.95
C LYS A 157 13.39 16.41 0.56
N TRP A 158 13.44 16.15 -0.74
CA TRP A 158 14.07 14.92 -1.23
C TRP A 158 15.58 14.89 -0.93
N SER A 159 16.22 16.05 -0.95
CA SER A 159 17.64 16.19 -0.60
C SER A 159 18.01 15.65 0.78
N HIS A 160 17.10 15.73 1.77
CA HIS A 160 17.34 15.15 3.09
C HIS A 160 17.45 13.62 3.05
N ILE A 161 16.69 12.95 2.15
CA ILE A 161 16.80 11.49 1.96
C ILE A 161 18.10 11.14 1.25
N GLU A 162 18.56 11.95 0.29
CA GLU A 162 19.84 11.76 -0.39
C GLU A 162 21.01 11.96 0.57
N GLU A 163 20.97 13.01 1.39
CA GLU A 163 21.98 13.29 2.41
C GLU A 163 22.02 12.18 3.47
N PHE A 164 20.86 11.79 3.99
CA PHE A 164 20.72 10.64 4.89
C PHE A 164 21.37 9.37 4.32
N TYR A 165 21.06 9.02 3.07
CA TYR A 165 21.63 7.84 2.43
C TYR A 165 23.17 7.91 2.36
N ASN A 166 23.73 9.07 2.01
CA ASN A 166 25.17 9.23 1.91
C ASN A 166 25.86 9.06 3.27
N ILE A 167 25.28 9.62 4.33
CA ILE A 167 25.77 9.48 5.70
C ILE A 167 25.62 8.03 6.18
N ASP A 168 24.43 7.44 6.01
CA ASP A 168 24.11 6.10 6.49
C ASP A 168 24.99 5.02 5.86
N LYS A 169 25.34 5.18 4.59
CA LYS A 169 26.15 4.23 3.84
C LYS A 169 27.65 4.32 4.14
N THR A 170 28.14 5.44 4.68
CA THR A 170 29.56 5.61 5.04
C THR A 170 29.93 4.90 6.34
N ASN A 171 28.94 4.53 7.16
CA ASN A 171 29.21 3.77 8.37
C ASN A 171 29.52 2.30 8.02
N PRO A 172 30.74 1.79 8.34
CA PRO A 172 31.17 0.45 7.98
C PRO A 172 30.46 -0.65 8.79
N ASN A 173 29.97 -0.32 9.98
CA ASN A 173 29.50 -1.29 10.95
C ASN A 173 27.98 -1.44 10.97
N PHE A 174 27.24 -0.38 10.63
CA PHE A 174 25.79 -0.38 10.70
C PHE A 174 25.11 0.59 9.73
N VAL A 175 24.03 0.12 9.08
CA VAL A 175 23.19 0.90 8.16
C VAL A 175 21.75 0.93 8.69
N PHE A 176 21.20 2.11 8.97
CA PHE A 176 19.83 2.28 9.49
C PHE A 176 18.76 1.86 8.49
N ALA A 177 18.99 2.11 7.19
CA ALA A 177 18.07 1.78 6.12
C ALA A 177 18.73 0.89 5.05
N PRO A 178 19.03 -0.40 5.35
CA PRO A 178 19.78 -1.29 4.45
C PRO A 178 19.09 -1.56 3.11
N ALA A 179 17.77 -1.41 3.03
CA ALA A 179 17.02 -1.55 1.79
C ALA A 179 17.21 -0.37 0.82
N LEU A 180 17.69 0.79 1.32
CA LEU A 180 17.89 1.98 0.51
C LEU A 180 19.13 1.86 -0.36
N THR A 181 19.02 2.17 -1.64
CA THR A 181 20.10 2.11 -2.62
C THR A 181 20.01 3.29 -3.58
N GLN A 182 21.05 3.54 -4.37
CA GLN A 182 21.08 4.61 -5.37
C GLN A 182 19.88 4.58 -6.34
N GLN A 183 19.34 3.38 -6.64
CA GLN A 183 18.15 3.24 -7.50
C GLN A 183 16.89 3.85 -6.87
N HIS A 184 16.83 3.99 -5.56
CA HIS A 184 15.70 4.63 -4.87
C HIS A 184 15.78 6.16 -4.99
N LEU A 185 17.00 6.70 -4.94
CA LEU A 185 17.24 8.15 -4.94
C LEU A 185 17.13 8.75 -6.33
N GLN A 186 17.72 8.10 -7.32
CA GLN A 186 17.77 8.54 -8.73
C GLN A 186 17.20 7.45 -9.66
N PRO A 187 15.90 7.14 -9.55
CA PRO A 187 15.30 6.08 -10.34
C PRO A 187 15.20 6.47 -11.82
N ASN A 188 15.63 5.58 -12.70
CA ASN A 188 15.38 5.71 -14.15
C ASN A 188 13.89 5.47 -14.49
N GLY A 189 13.52 5.63 -15.78
CA GLY A 189 12.13 5.51 -16.22
C GLY A 189 11.46 4.18 -15.79
N LYS A 190 12.14 3.04 -15.94
CA LYS A 190 11.62 1.73 -15.53
C LYS A 190 11.53 1.59 -14.00
N GLN A 191 12.50 2.14 -13.27
CA GLN A 191 12.52 2.11 -11.80
C GLN A 191 11.45 3.02 -11.19
N LYS A 192 11.10 4.13 -11.86
CA LYS A 192 9.97 5.00 -11.47
C LYS A 192 8.62 4.25 -11.49
N MET A 193 8.50 3.19 -12.27
CA MET A 193 7.29 2.38 -12.33
C MET A 193 7.19 1.31 -11.21
N LYS A 194 8.29 1.03 -10.49
CA LYS A 194 8.31 0.00 -9.43
C LYS A 194 7.76 0.53 -8.12
N VAL A 195 6.63 -0.02 -7.67
CA VAL A 195 6.01 0.29 -6.35
C VAL A 195 6.94 -0.05 -5.21
N ARG A 196 7.63 -1.21 -5.28
CA ARG A 196 8.57 -1.64 -4.25
C ARG A 196 9.62 -0.58 -3.92
N LEU A 197 10.18 0.10 -4.92
CA LEU A 197 11.15 1.17 -4.69
C LEU A 197 10.51 2.39 -4.02
N ALA A 198 9.25 2.70 -4.32
CA ALA A 198 8.52 3.76 -3.63
C ALA A 198 8.26 3.41 -2.17
N ALA A 199 7.79 2.19 -1.88
CA ALA A 199 7.52 1.73 -0.53
C ALA A 199 8.80 1.63 0.34
N GLN A 200 9.93 1.26 -0.26
CA GLN A 200 11.20 1.16 0.47
C GLN A 200 11.78 2.53 0.85
N VAL A 201 11.69 3.54 -0.02
CA VAL A 201 12.17 4.89 0.30
C VAL A 201 11.21 5.65 1.20
N LEU A 202 9.90 5.45 1.06
CA LEU A 202 8.85 6.04 1.89
C LEU A 202 8.46 5.08 3.04
N SER A 203 9.45 4.56 3.76
CA SER A 203 9.25 3.56 4.80
C SER A 203 9.56 4.11 6.19
N HIS A 204 8.95 3.51 7.19
CA HIS A 204 9.24 3.82 8.60
C HIS A 204 10.74 3.70 8.94
N SER A 205 11.46 2.76 8.32
CA SER A 205 12.91 2.63 8.52
C SER A 205 13.69 3.86 8.07
N VAL A 206 13.30 4.46 6.94
CA VAL A 206 13.91 5.71 6.46
C VAL A 206 13.53 6.88 7.37
N ALA A 207 12.27 6.97 7.81
CA ALA A 207 11.82 7.99 8.74
C ALA A 207 12.60 7.93 10.07
N ALA A 208 12.70 6.74 10.67
CA ALA A 208 13.45 6.52 11.91
C ALA A 208 14.95 6.84 11.76
N GLY A 209 15.55 6.45 10.62
CA GLY A 209 16.95 6.78 10.32
C GLY A 209 17.20 8.28 10.18
N LEU A 210 16.29 9.00 9.50
CA LEU A 210 16.34 10.46 9.39
C LEU A 210 16.32 11.12 10.79
N LEU A 211 15.37 10.71 11.66
CA LEU A 211 15.28 11.24 13.03
C LEU A 211 16.53 10.92 13.85
N ALA A 212 17.07 9.71 13.74
CA ALA A 212 18.29 9.32 14.44
C ALA A 212 19.48 10.20 14.02
N LYS A 213 19.62 10.49 12.71
CA LYS A 213 20.69 11.36 12.19
C LYS A 213 20.50 12.83 12.55
N VAL A 214 19.25 13.31 12.65
CA VAL A 214 18.97 14.65 13.19
C VAL A 214 19.34 14.74 14.67
N ALA A 215 18.98 13.73 15.46
CA ALA A 215 19.33 13.68 16.89
C ALA A 215 20.85 13.59 17.14
N GLN A 216 21.62 13.06 16.17
CA GLN A 216 23.08 13.03 16.19
C GLN A 216 23.72 14.32 15.66
N ASN A 217 22.93 15.33 15.28
CA ASN A 217 23.38 16.55 14.60
C ASN A 217 24.13 16.30 13.27
N GLU A 218 23.94 15.14 12.65
CA GLU A 218 24.50 14.79 11.35
C GLU A 218 23.60 15.24 10.19
N LEU A 219 22.31 15.48 10.45
CA LEU A 219 21.36 16.09 9.54
C LEU A 219 20.75 17.37 10.12
N PRO A 220 20.37 18.33 9.29
CA PRO A 220 19.76 19.57 9.75
C PRO A 220 18.39 19.31 10.41
N GLN A 221 18.03 20.14 11.39
CA GLN A 221 16.79 20.03 12.16
C GLN A 221 15.53 20.04 11.28
N ASP A 222 15.54 20.73 10.15
CA ASP A 222 14.38 20.75 9.23
C ASP A 222 14.13 19.40 8.52
N ALA A 223 15.09 18.45 8.58
CA ALA A 223 14.90 17.08 8.11
C ALA A 223 13.83 16.30 8.92
N VAL A 224 13.47 16.77 10.14
CA VAL A 224 12.32 16.26 10.90
C VAL A 224 11.02 16.33 10.06
N GLY A 225 10.82 17.43 9.29
CA GLY A 225 9.68 17.54 8.39
C GLY A 225 9.66 16.42 7.33
N THR A 226 10.83 16.05 6.81
CA THR A 226 10.93 14.94 5.85
C THR A 226 10.62 13.59 6.51
N ALA A 227 11.13 13.35 7.71
CA ALA A 227 10.85 12.15 8.47
C ALA A 227 9.35 12.00 8.77
N THR A 228 8.69 13.09 9.18
CA THR A 228 7.24 13.12 9.43
C THR A 228 6.44 12.77 8.17
N LEU A 229 6.74 13.40 7.02
CA LEU A 229 6.06 13.07 5.75
C LEU A 229 6.21 11.59 5.41
N VAL A 230 7.43 11.06 5.50
CA VAL A 230 7.74 9.66 5.18
C VAL A 230 7.00 8.71 6.13
N SER A 231 6.98 9.00 7.43
CA SER A 231 6.24 8.20 8.43
C SER A 231 4.74 8.19 8.16
N ASN A 232 4.13 9.34 7.86
CA ASN A 232 2.71 9.44 7.56
C ASN A 232 2.33 8.66 6.29
N LEU A 233 3.20 8.68 5.27
CA LEU A 233 2.98 7.91 4.04
C LEU A 233 3.13 6.41 4.26
N ASP A 234 4.09 5.96 5.07
CA ASP A 234 4.22 4.54 5.45
C ASP A 234 2.97 4.06 6.19
N LYS A 235 2.53 4.79 7.21
CA LYS A 235 1.32 4.49 7.98
C LYS A 235 0.07 4.46 7.09
N LEU A 236 -0.09 5.43 6.17
CA LEU A 236 -1.21 5.49 5.25
C LEU A 236 -1.21 4.33 4.27
N PHE A 237 -0.03 3.97 3.75
CA PHE A 237 0.10 2.82 2.87
C PHE A 237 -0.20 1.51 3.60
N ASP A 238 0.27 1.34 4.85
CA ASP A 238 -0.07 0.21 5.70
C ASP A 238 -1.59 0.13 5.93
N ALA A 239 -2.26 1.24 6.26
CA ALA A 239 -3.71 1.30 6.49
C ALA A 239 -4.54 0.92 5.26
N MET A 240 -4.02 1.18 4.06
CA MET A 240 -4.67 0.82 2.80
C MET A 240 -4.21 -0.54 2.25
N ASN A 241 -3.30 -1.23 2.94
CA ASN A 241 -2.76 -2.53 2.54
C ASN A 241 -2.86 -3.59 3.66
N GLY A 242 -3.67 -3.32 4.69
CA GLY A 242 -3.90 -4.22 5.83
C GLY A 242 -4.57 -5.53 5.43
N ASP A 243 -4.00 -6.65 5.87
CA ASP A 243 -4.45 -8.00 5.51
C ASP A 243 -4.48 -8.99 6.70
N THR A 244 -4.15 -8.55 7.89
CA THR A 244 -4.01 -9.45 9.04
C THR A 244 -5.02 -9.13 10.13
N PRO A 245 -5.54 -10.15 10.85
CA PRO A 245 -6.40 -9.91 12.00
C PRO A 245 -5.64 -9.31 13.18
N ASP A 246 -4.35 -9.62 13.32
CA ASP A 246 -3.52 -9.26 14.46
C ASP A 246 -2.41 -8.28 14.10
N ARG A 247 -1.97 -7.50 15.07
CA ARG A 247 -0.87 -6.55 14.93
C ARG A 247 0.47 -7.27 14.72
N LYS A 248 0.95 -7.31 13.48
CA LYS A 248 2.28 -7.81 13.19
C LYS A 248 3.33 -6.74 13.53
N ARG A 249 4.26 -7.06 14.41
CA ARG A 249 5.42 -6.20 14.74
C ARG A 249 5.06 -4.77 15.17
N GLY A 250 3.94 -4.58 15.87
CA GLY A 250 3.47 -3.27 16.30
C GLY A 250 2.80 -2.42 15.20
N LYS A 251 2.68 -2.89 13.96
CA LYS A 251 2.02 -2.18 12.86
C LYS A 251 0.49 -2.23 12.98
N GLN A 252 -0.08 -1.30 13.73
CA GLN A 252 -1.52 -1.26 13.99
C GLN A 252 -2.36 -1.01 12.72
N TYR A 253 -1.83 -0.25 11.77
CA TYR A 253 -2.54 0.06 10.53
C TYR A 253 -2.47 -1.04 9.48
N LEU A 254 -1.54 -2.01 9.61
CA LEU A 254 -1.44 -3.16 8.70
C LEU A 254 -2.47 -4.26 9.03
N THR A 255 -3.39 -4.00 9.95
CA THR A 255 -4.46 -4.91 10.35
C THR A 255 -5.71 -4.71 9.49
N ASN A 256 -6.64 -5.67 9.57
CA ASN A 256 -7.97 -5.49 9.01
C ASN A 256 -8.68 -4.31 9.67
N MET A 257 -9.35 -3.51 8.86
CA MET A 257 -10.15 -2.37 9.35
C MET A 257 -11.40 -2.89 10.07
N SER A 258 -11.68 -2.37 11.26
CA SER A 258 -12.85 -2.68 12.06
C SER A 258 -13.41 -1.41 12.72
N SER A 259 -14.56 -1.52 13.40
CA SER A 259 -15.13 -0.37 14.13
C SER A 259 -14.31 0.08 15.34
N THR A 260 -13.44 -0.79 15.85
CA THR A 260 -12.56 -0.53 17.00
C THR A 260 -11.10 -0.28 16.59
N SER A 261 -10.80 -0.37 15.29
CA SER A 261 -9.44 -0.11 14.79
C SER A 261 -9.22 1.39 14.55
N PRO A 262 -7.99 1.90 14.67
CA PRO A 262 -7.68 3.33 14.58
C PRO A 262 -7.75 3.90 13.16
N HIS A 263 -8.14 3.10 12.16
CA HIS A 263 -8.11 3.49 10.75
C HIS A 263 -8.97 4.72 10.42
N LEU A 264 -10.18 4.81 10.99
CA LEU A 264 -11.09 5.91 10.66
C LEU A 264 -10.58 7.24 11.19
N ASP A 265 -10.09 7.27 12.42
CA ASP A 265 -9.52 8.48 13.03
C ASP A 265 -8.28 8.91 12.28
N PHE A 266 -7.40 7.97 11.96
CA PHE A 266 -6.22 8.22 11.15
C PHE A 266 -6.56 8.73 9.74
N PHE A 267 -7.59 8.21 9.09
CA PHE A 267 -8.05 8.74 7.80
C PHE A 267 -8.57 10.18 7.92
N ASN A 268 -9.21 10.55 9.04
CA ASN A 268 -9.62 11.92 9.29
C ASN A 268 -8.42 12.86 9.40
N GLU A 269 -7.39 12.48 10.14
CA GLU A 269 -6.13 13.23 10.24
C GLU A 269 -5.45 13.37 8.87
N MET A 270 -5.35 12.27 8.12
CA MET A 270 -4.72 12.28 6.81
C MET A 270 -5.51 13.09 5.78
N ARG A 271 -6.83 13.20 5.87
CA ARG A 271 -7.61 14.09 5.00
C ARG A 271 -7.23 15.56 5.21
N VAL A 272 -7.08 15.99 6.45
CA VAL A 272 -6.61 17.36 6.77
C VAL A 272 -5.20 17.55 6.21
N PHE A 273 -4.29 16.60 6.51
CA PHE A 273 -2.91 16.61 6.05
C PHE A 273 -2.79 16.74 4.53
N PHE A 274 -3.50 15.92 3.76
CA PHE A 274 -3.47 15.98 2.29
C PHE A 274 -4.22 17.19 1.71
N THR A 275 -5.22 17.72 2.39
CA THR A 275 -5.95 18.91 1.92
C THR A 275 -5.09 20.16 2.01
N GLU A 276 -4.32 20.31 3.08
CA GLU A 276 -3.47 21.47 3.33
C GLU A 276 -2.07 21.33 2.69
N MET A 277 -1.70 20.14 2.21
CA MET A 277 -0.42 19.86 1.58
C MET A 277 -0.22 20.63 0.28
N LYS A 278 1.00 21.14 0.06
CA LYS A 278 1.41 21.86 -1.15
C LYS A 278 2.74 21.34 -1.69
N PHE A 279 2.78 21.03 -2.97
CA PHE A 279 4.02 20.74 -3.69
C PHE A 279 4.62 22.06 -4.16
N LEU A 280 5.73 22.48 -3.56
CA LEU A 280 6.37 23.77 -3.82
C LEU A 280 6.98 23.79 -5.23
N GLY A 281 6.69 24.84 -5.98
CA GLY A 281 7.15 24.97 -7.37
C GLY A 281 6.42 24.10 -8.41
N ALA A 282 5.41 23.33 -8.01
CA ALA A 282 4.56 22.61 -8.95
C ALA A 282 3.57 23.59 -9.62
N ARG A 283 3.37 23.43 -10.95
CA ARG A 283 2.42 24.25 -11.71
C ARG A 283 0.95 24.02 -11.32
N SER A 284 0.65 22.82 -10.87
CA SER A 284 -0.70 22.41 -10.43
C SER A 284 -0.58 21.36 -9.33
N LYS A 285 -1.67 21.17 -8.59
CA LYS A 285 -1.80 20.11 -7.60
C LYS A 285 -1.61 18.72 -8.25
N PRO A 286 -0.68 17.88 -7.79
CA PRO A 286 -0.52 16.54 -8.34
C PRO A 286 -1.79 15.69 -8.19
N PRO A 287 -2.23 14.99 -9.26
CA PRO A 287 -3.43 14.14 -9.20
C PRO A 287 -3.40 13.09 -8.09
N SER A 288 -2.22 12.62 -7.69
CA SER A 288 -2.07 11.65 -6.59
C SER A 288 -2.54 12.20 -5.24
N GLN A 289 -2.48 13.51 -5.02
CA GLN A 289 -2.96 14.13 -3.78
C GLN A 289 -4.49 14.02 -3.64
N ASP A 290 -5.23 14.34 -4.72
CA ASP A 290 -6.68 14.13 -4.75
C ASP A 290 -7.04 12.63 -4.81
N GLY A 291 -6.16 11.82 -5.41
CA GLY A 291 -6.27 10.37 -5.44
C GLY A 291 -6.30 9.75 -4.02
N TRP A 292 -5.40 10.18 -3.14
CA TRP A 292 -5.39 9.73 -1.75
C TRP A 292 -6.67 10.13 -1.00
N LEU A 293 -7.13 11.39 -1.15
CA LEU A 293 -8.37 11.86 -0.54
C LEU A 293 -9.58 11.04 -1.01
N ARG A 294 -9.67 10.82 -2.33
CA ARG A 294 -10.74 9.99 -2.92
C ARG A 294 -10.72 8.56 -2.38
N THR A 295 -9.55 7.94 -2.31
CA THR A 295 -9.42 6.55 -1.87
C THR A 295 -9.74 6.40 -0.38
N MET A 296 -9.32 7.33 0.50
CA MET A 296 -9.75 7.34 1.90
C MET A 296 -11.27 7.43 2.05
N ASN A 297 -11.91 8.35 1.32
CA ASN A 297 -13.37 8.50 1.32
C ASN A 297 -14.07 7.24 0.78
N ALA A 298 -13.50 6.60 -0.24
CA ALA A 298 -14.01 5.37 -0.84
C ALA A 298 -13.95 4.18 0.13
N ILE A 299 -12.80 3.96 0.77
CA ILE A 299 -12.63 2.86 1.73
C ILE A 299 -13.58 3.01 2.92
N GLU A 300 -13.70 4.23 3.47
CA GLU A 300 -14.66 4.51 4.54
C GLU A 300 -16.11 4.24 4.09
N ARG A 301 -16.46 4.63 2.86
CA ARG A 301 -17.80 4.40 2.29
C ARG A 301 -18.07 2.90 2.16
N ILE A 302 -17.13 2.12 1.61
CA ILE A 302 -17.24 0.66 1.54
C ILE A 302 -17.43 0.07 2.93
N PHE A 303 -16.60 0.45 3.90
CA PHE A 303 -16.70 -0.08 5.26
C PHE A 303 -18.07 0.21 5.89
N LYS A 304 -18.64 1.41 5.67
CA LYS A 304 -19.99 1.74 6.11
C LYS A 304 -21.06 0.88 5.40
N ASN A 305 -20.91 0.66 4.10
CA ASN A 305 -21.85 -0.12 3.31
C ASN A 305 -21.83 -1.62 3.68
N LEU A 306 -20.65 -2.16 4.03
CA LEU A 306 -20.50 -3.56 4.44
C LEU A 306 -21.27 -3.93 5.71
N LYS A 307 -21.57 -2.94 6.57
CA LYS A 307 -22.44 -3.17 7.76
C LYS A 307 -23.82 -3.67 7.39
N LYS A 308 -24.37 -3.29 6.23
CA LYS A 308 -25.65 -3.79 5.71
C LYS A 308 -25.65 -5.31 5.50
N TYR A 309 -24.45 -5.88 5.25
CA TYR A 309 -24.24 -7.31 5.02
C TYR A 309 -23.70 -8.03 6.27
N GLN A 310 -23.76 -7.39 7.45
CA GLN A 310 -23.23 -7.92 8.71
C GLN A 310 -21.71 -8.22 8.65
N ILE A 311 -20.97 -7.49 7.80
CA ILE A 311 -19.52 -7.59 7.69
C ILE A 311 -18.92 -6.48 8.54
N ASN A 312 -18.30 -6.85 9.66
CA ASN A 312 -17.74 -5.93 10.66
C ASN A 312 -16.24 -5.68 10.50
N THR A 313 -15.58 -6.44 9.63
CA THR A 313 -14.15 -6.32 9.35
C THR A 313 -13.90 -6.27 7.86
N LEU A 314 -12.97 -5.42 7.43
CA LEU A 314 -12.59 -5.23 6.04
C LEU A 314 -11.08 -5.46 5.88
N CYS A 315 -10.71 -6.46 5.08
CA CYS A 315 -9.35 -6.62 4.60
C CYS A 315 -9.12 -5.61 3.47
N VAL A 316 -8.53 -4.45 3.81
CA VAL A 316 -8.38 -3.32 2.89
C VAL A 316 -7.48 -3.69 1.69
N ARG A 317 -6.51 -4.56 1.88
CA ARG A 317 -5.64 -5.07 0.81
C ARG A 317 -6.40 -5.70 -0.36
N ARG A 318 -7.61 -6.20 -0.14
CA ARG A 318 -8.46 -6.73 -1.24
C ARG A 318 -9.01 -5.65 -2.16
N LEU A 319 -8.84 -4.37 -1.79
CA LEU A 319 -9.26 -3.21 -2.55
C LEU A 319 -8.11 -2.59 -3.36
N ASN A 320 -7.15 -3.41 -3.83
CA ASN A 320 -6.05 -2.99 -4.70
C ASN A 320 -5.99 -3.82 -5.99
N GLN A 321 -5.08 -3.47 -6.90
CA GLN A 321 -4.91 -4.13 -8.19
C GLN A 321 -3.89 -5.28 -8.18
N ASP A 322 -3.26 -5.62 -7.05
CA ASP A 322 -2.27 -6.71 -6.96
C ASP A 322 -2.77 -8.02 -7.59
N PRO A 323 -4.03 -8.47 -7.37
CA PRO A 323 -4.54 -9.69 -7.99
C PRO A 323 -4.54 -9.66 -9.53
N LEU A 324 -4.87 -8.52 -10.12
CA LEU A 324 -4.86 -8.34 -11.58
C LEU A 324 -3.43 -8.28 -12.13
N GLU A 325 -2.52 -7.59 -11.45
CA GLU A 325 -1.11 -7.54 -11.82
C GLU A 325 -0.45 -8.91 -11.71
N ASN A 326 -0.79 -9.68 -10.68
CA ASN A 326 -0.38 -11.07 -10.51
C ASN A 326 -0.88 -11.95 -11.67
N CYS A 327 -2.13 -11.77 -12.10
CA CYS A 327 -2.69 -12.44 -13.27
C CYS A 327 -1.88 -12.14 -14.54
N PHE A 328 -1.54 -10.87 -14.79
CA PHE A 328 -0.68 -10.50 -15.93
C PHE A 328 0.72 -11.09 -15.84
N GLY A 329 1.26 -11.22 -14.63
CA GLY A 329 2.52 -11.92 -14.39
C GLY A 329 2.46 -13.38 -14.82
N CYS A 330 1.37 -14.09 -14.47
CA CYS A 330 1.16 -15.48 -14.85
C CYS A 330 0.96 -15.65 -16.36
N ILE A 331 0.18 -14.76 -17.00
CA ILE A 331 0.00 -14.76 -18.45
C ILE A 331 1.35 -14.64 -19.16
N ARG A 332 2.22 -13.70 -18.74
CA ARG A 332 3.57 -13.56 -19.31
C ARG A 332 4.42 -14.81 -19.11
N SER A 333 4.37 -15.42 -17.94
CA SER A 333 5.11 -16.66 -17.63
C SER A 333 4.65 -17.83 -18.48
N ASN A 334 3.33 -18.01 -18.66
CA ASN A 334 2.75 -19.05 -19.50
C ASN A 334 3.05 -18.84 -20.99
N CYS A 335 3.49 -17.64 -21.39
CA CYS A 335 3.97 -17.34 -22.73
C CYS A 335 5.51 -17.41 -22.86
N GLY A 336 6.20 -18.19 -22.05
CA GLY A 336 7.67 -18.30 -22.05
C GLY A 336 8.37 -17.02 -21.56
N CYS A 337 7.85 -16.39 -20.52
CA CYS A 337 8.33 -15.10 -19.98
C CYS A 337 8.30 -13.95 -21.00
N ASN A 338 7.41 -14.03 -21.97
CA ASN A 338 7.24 -12.98 -22.98
C ASN A 338 6.53 -11.75 -22.35
N PRO A 339 7.18 -10.57 -22.26
CA PRO A 339 6.58 -9.38 -21.69
C PRO A 339 5.40 -8.84 -22.52
N ASN A 340 5.37 -9.11 -23.82
CA ASN A 340 4.36 -8.64 -24.77
C ASN A 340 3.82 -9.79 -25.61
N PRO A 341 2.95 -10.69 -25.08
CA PRO A 341 2.33 -11.76 -25.85
C PRO A 341 1.41 -11.20 -26.94
N THR A 342 1.13 -11.98 -27.98
CA THR A 342 0.08 -11.63 -28.96
C THR A 342 -1.31 -11.80 -28.34
N SER A 343 -2.36 -11.30 -28.99
CA SER A 343 -3.75 -11.52 -28.55
C SER A 343 -4.12 -12.99 -28.40
N VAL A 344 -3.70 -13.83 -29.33
CA VAL A 344 -3.91 -15.29 -29.30
C VAL A 344 -3.17 -15.94 -28.13
N GLN A 345 -1.90 -15.57 -27.93
CA GLN A 345 -1.12 -16.04 -26.78
C GLN A 345 -1.73 -15.59 -25.44
N PHE A 346 -2.21 -14.35 -25.36
CA PHE A 346 -2.90 -13.85 -24.18
C PHE A 346 -4.12 -14.69 -23.84
N ILE A 347 -5.01 -14.97 -24.83
CA ILE A 347 -6.20 -15.79 -24.61
C ILE A 347 -5.84 -17.20 -24.16
N ALA A 348 -4.88 -17.84 -24.82
CA ALA A 348 -4.44 -19.19 -24.48
C ALA A 348 -3.85 -19.25 -23.06
N ALA A 349 -2.96 -18.31 -22.71
CA ALA A 349 -2.34 -18.22 -21.39
C ALA A 349 -3.36 -17.90 -20.28
N LEU A 350 -4.33 -17.01 -20.56
CA LEU A 350 -5.41 -16.69 -19.61
C LEU A 350 -6.29 -17.94 -19.35
N LYS A 351 -6.69 -18.65 -20.40
CA LYS A 351 -7.46 -19.91 -20.26
C LYS A 351 -6.68 -20.94 -19.45
N THR A 352 -5.41 -21.16 -19.77
CA THR A 352 -4.54 -22.07 -19.01
C THR A 352 -4.46 -21.66 -17.55
N SER A 353 -4.24 -20.37 -17.26
CA SER A 353 -4.14 -19.85 -15.90
C SER A 353 -5.42 -20.07 -15.09
N ILE A 354 -6.58 -19.92 -15.72
CA ILE A 354 -7.89 -20.16 -15.06
C ILE A 354 -8.08 -21.65 -14.78
N ILE A 355 -7.81 -22.52 -15.75
CA ILE A 355 -8.05 -23.97 -15.63
C ILE A 355 -7.10 -24.60 -14.61
N THR A 356 -5.84 -24.19 -14.59
CA THR A 356 -4.81 -24.79 -13.76
C THR A 356 -4.62 -24.13 -12.41
N ASN A 357 -5.40 -23.11 -12.07
CA ASN A 357 -5.24 -22.29 -10.86
C ASN A 357 -3.83 -21.70 -10.66
N LEU A 358 -3.04 -21.56 -11.73
CA LEU A 358 -1.65 -21.14 -11.69
C LEU A 358 -1.46 -19.62 -11.46
N ILE A 359 -2.51 -18.86 -11.20
CA ILE A 359 -2.40 -17.40 -11.00
C ILE A 359 -1.59 -17.03 -9.72
N ASN A 360 -1.29 -17.99 -8.86
CA ASN A 360 -0.65 -17.72 -7.56
C ASN A 360 0.88 -17.95 -7.50
N ASN A 361 1.55 -18.50 -8.53
CA ASN A 361 2.88 -19.11 -8.36
C ASN A 361 4.07 -18.42 -9.05
N ASN A 362 4.20 -17.10 -9.03
CA ASN A 362 5.37 -16.45 -9.66
C ASN A 362 6.22 -15.63 -8.67
N LYS A 363 7.49 -16.04 -8.46
CA LYS A 363 8.44 -15.42 -7.51
C LYS A 363 9.03 -14.08 -7.97
N ASN A 364 8.88 -13.67 -9.24
CA ASN A 364 9.49 -12.46 -9.82
C ASN A 364 8.46 -11.37 -10.13
N ARG A 365 7.66 -10.95 -9.14
CA ARG A 365 6.56 -9.98 -9.31
C ARG A 365 6.94 -8.58 -8.85
N ASN A 366 6.28 -7.58 -9.46
CA ASN A 366 6.38 -6.17 -9.05
C ASN A 366 5.42 -5.82 -7.90
N CYS A 367 4.47 -6.69 -7.57
CA CYS A 367 3.46 -6.54 -6.52
C CYS A 367 3.56 -7.67 -5.49
N LEU A 368 2.92 -7.51 -4.34
CA LEU A 368 2.85 -8.52 -3.28
C LEU A 368 1.93 -9.68 -3.68
N ASP A 369 2.17 -10.87 -3.13
CA ASP A 369 1.25 -12.01 -3.28
C ASP A 369 -0.11 -11.67 -2.65
N ASP A 370 -1.19 -12.01 -3.35
CA ASP A 370 -2.54 -11.61 -2.97
C ASP A 370 -3.29 -12.63 -2.11
N ASN A 371 -2.75 -13.82 -1.92
CA ASN A 371 -3.35 -14.93 -1.15
C ASN A 371 -4.80 -15.28 -1.54
N ASN A 372 -5.24 -14.89 -2.75
CA ASN A 372 -6.58 -15.21 -3.26
C ASN A 372 -6.53 -16.38 -4.23
N ASP A 373 -7.44 -17.33 -4.05
CA ASP A 373 -7.60 -18.47 -4.95
C ASP A 373 -8.59 -18.17 -6.07
N ILE A 374 -8.40 -18.80 -7.22
CA ILE A 374 -9.40 -18.79 -8.28
C ILE A 374 -10.60 -19.66 -7.86
N LEU A 375 -11.80 -19.20 -8.14
CA LEU A 375 -13.01 -19.97 -7.91
C LEU A 375 -13.03 -21.24 -8.76
N ASN A 376 -12.84 -22.38 -8.07
CA ASN A 376 -12.87 -23.70 -8.72
C ASN A 376 -14.28 -24.21 -8.99
N ASN A 377 -15.28 -23.70 -8.28
CA ASN A 377 -16.64 -24.20 -8.38
C ASN A 377 -17.67 -23.09 -8.09
N PHE A 378 -18.15 -22.43 -9.13
CA PHE A 378 -19.14 -21.36 -9.05
C PHE A 378 -20.45 -21.80 -8.38
N LYS A 379 -20.82 -23.10 -8.47
CA LYS A 379 -22.05 -23.65 -7.88
C LYS A 379 -22.02 -23.65 -6.34
N VAL A 380 -20.85 -23.79 -5.73
CA VAL A 380 -20.69 -23.76 -4.25
C VAL A 380 -20.90 -22.35 -3.70
N PHE A 381 -20.73 -21.32 -4.55
CA PHE A 381 -20.83 -19.93 -4.13
C PHE A 381 -22.29 -19.46 -4.05
N LEU A 382 -23.18 -20.01 -4.90
CA LEU A 382 -24.59 -19.63 -5.00
C LEU A 382 -25.49 -20.32 -3.95
N HIS A 383 -25.00 -21.40 -3.31
CA HIS A 383 -25.74 -22.10 -2.27
C HIS A 383 -25.13 -21.84 -0.91
N LYS A 384 -25.48 -20.70 -0.25
CA LYS A 384 -25.57 -20.64 1.21
C LYS A 384 -25.89 -19.26 1.75
N GLY A 385 -27.13 -19.07 2.00
CA GLY A 385 -27.59 -18.70 3.33
C GLY A 385 -27.67 -19.97 4.17
N GLU A 386 -26.80 -20.14 5.17
CA GLU A 386 -27.05 -20.82 6.44
C GLU A 386 -25.75 -21.17 7.16
N GLN A 387 -25.68 -20.62 8.36
CA GLN A 387 -25.00 -21.06 9.60
C GLN A 387 -23.47 -21.30 9.56
N THR A 388 -22.76 -20.79 10.50
CA THR A 388 -22.82 -20.99 11.96
C THR A 388 -22.11 -19.87 12.70
N THR A 389 -22.71 -19.43 13.75
CA THR A 389 -22.20 -18.68 14.90
C THR A 389 -21.14 -19.48 15.65
N ASN A 390 -20.09 -18.79 16.04
CA ASN A 390 -19.47 -18.81 17.37
C ASN A 390 -18.18 -18.02 17.27
N ASP A 391 -18.14 -16.90 17.97
CA ASP A 391 -17.00 -16.64 18.84
C ASP A 391 -17.29 -15.44 19.75
N ALA A 392 -16.98 -15.71 21.00
CA ALA A 392 -17.26 -14.88 22.12
C ALA A 392 -16.34 -13.65 22.16
N SER A 393 -16.98 -12.53 22.45
CA SER A 393 -16.37 -11.27 22.84
C SER A 393 -15.78 -11.38 24.25
N SER A 394 -14.57 -10.89 24.45
CA SER A 394 -14.13 -10.38 25.75
C SER A 394 -13.59 -8.98 25.57
N SER A 395 -14.37 -8.02 26.01
CA SER A 395 -14.01 -6.62 26.15
C SER A 395 -13.33 -6.41 27.49
N THR A 396 -12.20 -5.71 27.51
CA THR A 396 -11.67 -5.07 28.71
C THR A 396 -11.39 -3.59 28.43
N PRO A 397 -11.63 -2.70 29.40
CA PRO A 397 -11.69 -1.27 29.17
C PRO A 397 -10.32 -0.57 29.22
N PHE A 398 -10.22 0.55 28.52
CA PHE A 398 -9.06 1.44 28.47
C PHE A 398 -8.88 2.24 29.77
N PRO A 399 -7.65 2.53 30.16
CA PRO A 399 -7.33 3.65 31.02
C PRO A 399 -6.87 4.88 30.24
N ALA A 400 -7.14 6.02 30.90
CA ALA A 400 -7.06 7.37 30.39
C ALA A 400 -5.65 7.92 30.17
N GLU A 401 -5.65 9.03 29.50
CA GLU A 401 -4.62 10.02 29.15
C GLU A 401 -3.43 10.17 30.11
N ILE A 402 -2.24 10.23 29.53
CA ILE A 402 -1.02 10.73 30.19
C ILE A 402 -0.59 11.99 29.45
N SER A 403 -0.65 13.13 30.18
CA SER A 403 -0.10 14.41 29.79
C SER A 403 1.42 14.38 29.88
N ILE A 404 2.10 14.88 28.84
CA ILE A 404 3.54 15.12 28.86
C ILE A 404 3.77 16.61 28.98
N GLU A 405 4.30 17.02 30.13
CA GLU A 405 4.79 18.37 30.38
C GLU A 405 6.15 18.62 29.73
N GLY A 406 6.33 19.86 29.27
CA GLY A 406 7.53 20.63 28.96
C GLY A 406 8.83 19.91 28.63
N VAL A 407 9.27 20.04 27.37
CA VAL A 407 10.65 19.74 26.98
C VAL A 407 11.46 21.03 27.11
N GLU A 408 12.18 21.17 28.23
CA GLU A 408 13.38 22.02 28.30
C GLU A 408 14.47 21.45 27.37
N GLU A 409 15.28 22.32 26.76
CA GLU A 409 16.47 21.92 26.01
C GLU A 409 17.38 21.09 26.93
N LEU A 410 17.30 19.78 26.79
CA LEU A 410 18.18 18.84 27.47
C LEU A 410 19.47 18.71 26.63
N ASP A 411 20.62 19.00 27.27
CA ASP A 411 21.91 18.51 26.83
C ASP A 411 21.84 16.97 26.70
N ILE A 412 21.59 16.48 25.50
CA ILE A 412 21.50 15.05 25.23
C ILE A 412 22.95 14.51 25.21
N PRO A 413 23.32 13.59 26.12
CA PRO A 413 24.61 12.94 26.05
C PRO A 413 24.76 12.27 24.69
N GLN A 414 25.83 12.58 23.96
CA GLN A 414 26.08 12.03 22.63
C GLN A 414 26.32 10.52 22.73
N CYS A 415 25.34 9.73 22.29
CA CYS A 415 25.50 8.30 22.06
C CYS A 415 25.84 8.07 20.59
N SER A 416 26.87 7.31 20.28
CA SER A 416 27.25 7.02 18.90
C SER A 416 26.15 6.27 18.15
N GLY A 417 26.04 6.49 16.84
CA GLY A 417 25.07 5.75 16.00
C GLY A 417 25.29 4.23 16.06
N GLU A 418 26.52 3.80 16.26
CA GLU A 418 26.89 2.39 16.41
C GLU A 418 26.28 1.78 17.68
N MET A 419 26.38 2.47 18.81
CA MET A 419 25.80 2.01 20.07
C MET A 419 24.28 1.94 20.02
N GLN A 420 23.62 2.91 19.39
CA GLN A 420 22.17 2.88 19.17
C GLN A 420 21.75 1.71 18.28
N ALA A 421 22.53 1.43 17.26
CA ALA A 421 22.31 0.32 16.36
C ALA A 421 22.55 -1.04 17.04
N CYS A 422 23.63 -1.15 17.81
CA CYS A 422 23.91 -2.33 18.61
C CYS A 422 22.76 -2.60 19.58
N ALA A 423 22.28 -1.61 20.31
CA ALA A 423 21.14 -1.74 21.21
C ALA A 423 19.88 -2.26 20.49
N TYR A 424 19.58 -1.76 19.28
CA TYR A 424 18.46 -2.24 18.48
C TYR A 424 18.64 -3.71 18.04
N VAL A 425 19.83 -4.10 17.56
CA VAL A 425 20.13 -5.46 17.13
C VAL A 425 20.10 -6.43 18.31
N CYS A 426 20.71 -6.06 19.43
CA CYS A 426 20.67 -6.85 20.67
C CYS A 426 19.24 -7.03 21.16
N GLY A 427 18.40 -5.99 21.08
CA GLY A 427 16.96 -6.07 21.39
C GLY A 427 16.22 -7.06 20.50
N PHE A 428 16.53 -7.06 19.21
CA PHE A 428 15.98 -8.04 18.29
C PHE A 428 16.40 -9.47 18.61
N ILE A 429 17.67 -9.70 18.92
CA ILE A 429 18.21 -11.00 19.33
C ILE A 429 17.54 -11.45 20.63
N ALA A 430 17.52 -10.60 21.65
CA ALA A 430 16.90 -10.90 22.96
C ALA A 430 15.41 -11.30 22.83
N LYS A 431 14.68 -10.65 21.93
CA LYS A 431 13.29 -11.00 21.63
C LYS A 431 13.15 -12.43 21.08
N HIS A 432 14.08 -12.89 20.26
CA HIS A 432 14.04 -14.21 19.63
C HIS A 432 14.64 -15.32 20.51
N MET A 433 15.48 -14.97 21.49
CA MET A 433 16.04 -15.94 22.42
C MET A 433 15.04 -16.48 23.45
N ALA A 434 13.78 -15.99 23.44
CA ALA A 434 12.72 -16.39 24.38
C ALA A 434 13.22 -16.51 25.82
N ILE A 435 13.83 -15.42 26.36
CA ILE A 435 14.46 -15.40 27.67
C ILE A 435 13.42 -15.70 28.75
N ASN A 436 13.44 -16.91 29.28
CA ASN A 436 12.53 -17.36 30.34
C ASN A 436 13.13 -17.16 31.74
N CYS A 437 14.42 -16.93 31.85
CA CYS A 437 15.13 -16.71 33.13
C CYS A 437 14.92 -15.27 33.62
N ALA A 438 14.40 -15.12 34.85
CA ALA A 438 14.16 -13.80 35.44
C ALA A 438 15.48 -13.02 35.63
N GLN A 439 16.58 -13.67 36.06
CA GLN A 439 17.89 -13.02 36.21
C GLN A 439 18.45 -12.56 34.87
N CYS A 440 18.34 -13.38 33.82
CA CYS A 440 18.78 -12.97 32.48
C CYS A 440 17.97 -11.77 31.97
N LYS A 441 16.66 -11.71 32.24
CA LYS A 441 15.84 -10.54 31.88
C LYS A 441 16.35 -9.27 32.55
N THR A 442 16.65 -9.31 33.83
CA THR A 442 17.13 -8.14 34.58
C THR A 442 18.51 -7.65 34.10
N ILE A 443 19.38 -8.57 33.66
CA ILE A 443 20.73 -8.23 33.19
C ILE A 443 20.70 -7.71 31.75
N MET A 444 19.83 -8.28 30.91
CA MET A 444 19.83 -7.98 29.46
C MET A 444 18.87 -6.87 29.08
N LEU A 445 17.71 -6.76 29.76
CA LEU A 445 16.64 -5.84 29.37
C LEU A 445 16.60 -4.60 30.27
N ALA A 446 16.34 -3.46 29.67
CA ALA A 446 16.08 -2.19 30.32
C ALA A 446 14.61 -1.78 30.18
N ASP A 447 14.19 -0.81 30.95
CA ASP A 447 12.90 -0.15 30.72
C ASP A 447 12.96 0.71 29.45
N PRO A 448 11.82 0.89 28.76
CA PRO A 448 11.77 1.70 27.55
C PRO A 448 12.27 3.14 27.78
N ASN A 449 13.09 3.63 26.87
CA ASN A 449 13.57 5.02 26.84
C ASN A 449 14.35 5.51 28.07
N THR A 450 14.91 4.61 28.87
CA THR A 450 15.72 4.96 30.03
C THR A 450 17.16 5.35 29.67
N GLU A 451 17.66 4.90 28.52
CA GLU A 451 19.04 5.06 28.11
C GLU A 451 19.17 5.76 26.77
N VAL A 452 20.23 6.52 26.58
CA VAL A 452 20.49 7.28 25.34
C VAL A 452 20.63 6.36 24.13
N CYS A 453 21.18 5.16 24.31
CA CYS A 453 21.29 4.16 23.24
C CYS A 453 19.93 3.62 22.75
N HIS A 454 18.84 3.88 23.47
CA HIS A 454 17.49 3.48 23.08
C HIS A 454 16.86 4.38 22.02
N LEU A 455 17.44 5.53 21.70
CA LEU A 455 16.82 6.54 20.84
C LEU A 455 16.42 5.97 19.47
N PHE A 456 17.31 5.23 18.80
CA PHE A 456 16.96 4.61 17.53
C PHE A 456 15.91 3.51 17.68
N THR A 457 15.97 2.73 18.76
CA THR A 457 14.94 1.71 19.06
C THR A 457 13.57 2.35 19.24
N SER A 458 13.50 3.51 19.93
CA SER A 458 12.24 4.25 20.11
C SER A 458 11.70 4.81 18.81
N PHE A 459 12.56 5.32 17.91
CA PHE A 459 12.14 5.76 16.57
C PHE A 459 11.64 4.62 15.68
N LYS A 460 12.06 3.38 15.97
CA LYS A 460 11.60 2.17 15.29
C LYS A 460 10.31 1.59 15.86
N GLU A 461 9.89 1.99 17.06
CA GLU A 461 8.58 1.61 17.57
C GLU A 461 7.49 2.24 16.69
N TYR A 462 6.45 1.47 16.47
CA TYR A 462 5.20 1.99 15.91
C TYR A 462 4.38 2.52 17.07
N ASP A 463 3.91 3.77 16.98
CA ASP A 463 3.15 4.47 18.02
C ASP A 463 2.10 3.56 18.65
N ASP A 464 2.42 2.95 19.77
CA ASP A 464 1.48 2.10 20.44
C ASP A 464 1.79 1.78 21.89
N VAL A 465 0.72 1.64 22.62
CA VAL A 465 0.56 1.34 24.03
C VAL A 465 1.34 0.10 24.53
N LYS A 466 1.94 -0.68 23.64
CA LYS A 466 2.80 -1.82 24.00
C LYS A 466 4.08 -1.79 23.20
N CYS A 467 5.19 -1.49 23.87
CA CYS A 467 6.52 -1.62 23.30
C CYS A 467 6.70 -3.02 22.70
N SER A 468 6.74 -3.12 21.37
CA SER A 468 6.90 -4.39 20.67
C SER A 468 8.37 -4.79 20.53
N LEU A 469 9.27 -3.82 20.61
CA LEU A 469 10.71 -3.99 20.61
C LEU A 469 11.21 -4.24 22.05
N LYS A 470 12.43 -4.72 22.18
CA LYS A 470 13.08 -4.91 23.46
C LYS A 470 14.18 -3.87 23.63
N TYR A 471 14.17 -3.21 24.77
CA TYR A 471 15.17 -2.24 25.18
C TYR A 471 16.24 -2.96 26.00
N ILE A 472 17.49 -2.68 25.75
CA ILE A 472 18.62 -3.47 26.23
C ILE A 472 19.48 -2.63 27.17
N GLN A 473 19.98 -3.25 28.26
CA GLN A 473 20.92 -2.62 29.15
C GLN A 473 22.21 -2.26 28.40
N PRO A 474 22.79 -1.05 28.60
CA PRO A 474 24.03 -0.62 27.93
C PRO A 474 25.19 -1.60 28.14
N SER A 475 25.29 -2.16 29.34
CA SER A 475 26.31 -3.17 29.68
C SER A 475 26.24 -4.45 28.85
N PHE A 476 25.03 -4.82 28.40
CA PHE A 476 24.85 -5.96 27.50
C PHE A 476 25.26 -5.61 26.06
N CYS A 477 25.04 -4.37 25.62
CA CYS A 477 25.54 -3.90 24.33
C CYS A 477 27.07 -3.93 24.28
N GLU A 478 27.71 -3.38 25.29
CA GLU A 478 29.18 -3.39 25.42
C GLU A 478 29.80 -4.80 25.41
N MET A 479 29.11 -5.75 26.05
CA MET A 479 29.53 -7.15 26.03
C MET A 479 29.45 -7.75 24.62
N VAL A 480 28.43 -7.41 23.84
CA VAL A 480 28.24 -7.91 22.46
C VAL A 480 29.21 -7.23 21.50
N GLU A 481 29.52 -5.94 21.68
CA GLU A 481 30.49 -5.22 20.87
C GLU A 481 31.93 -5.75 21.06
N ASN A 482 32.25 -6.24 22.26
CA ASN A 482 33.57 -6.78 22.60
C ASN A 482 33.74 -8.29 22.31
N ALA A 483 32.66 -8.98 21.86
CA ALA A 483 32.65 -10.39 21.51
C ALA A 483 32.80 -10.66 20.02
#